data_6c761968ce5b13c360938b3a6c8a95c2
#
_entry.id   6c761968ce5b13c360938b3a6c8a95c2
#
_cell.length_a   1.000
_cell.length_b   1.000
_cell.length_c   1.000
_cell.angle_alpha   90.00
_cell.angle_beta   90.00
_cell.angle_gamma   90.00
#
_symmetry.space_group_name_H-M   'P 1'
#
loop_
_entity.id
_entity.type
_entity.pdbx_description
1 polymer ?
#
loop_
_entity_poly.entity_id
_entity_poly.type
_entity_poly.pdbx_seq_one_letter_code
_entity_poly.pdbx_strand_id
1 'polypeptide(L)'
;MLEKINTNQGGIFMEGEIRLTNSSTGGPVFVYVKDGKIVRITPMDFDETDPEGWKIEARGRVFKAPRYTTIAPFTAGQKSMIYSDRRILYPMKRVDFDPNGERNIQNRGISGYERISWDEAIDITCNEINRIKRESGPASIMSTPSSHHLWGNVGYRHSTYFRFMNLMGFTYADHNPDSWEGWHWGGMHMWGFSWRLGCPEQYDLLEDGLKYAELIVFWSSDPEVNSGIYAAYESHIRRRWLDELGVKMVFIDPFFNHSANMWGIKWFSPKVGTDHALSFAIAYTWLTEGTYDKEYVATHAYGFEEWADYVLGKGEDGIPKTPKWAEKICGVPSYTIKA
;
A
#
# COMPACT_ATOMS: atom_id res chain seq x y z
N MET A 1 7.24 12.04 38.63
CA MET A 1 7.16 13.52 38.61
C MET A 1 6.98 13.90 37.14
N LEU A 2 5.74 14.01 36.68
CA LEU A 2 5.45 14.47 35.31
C LEU A 2 5.35 15.99 35.38
N GLU A 3 6.35 16.67 34.87
CA GLU A 3 6.33 18.13 34.72
C GLU A 3 5.13 18.53 33.85
N LYS A 4 4.47 19.60 34.28
CA LYS A 4 3.40 20.25 33.52
C LYS A 4 3.94 20.68 32.16
N ILE A 5 3.64 19.92 31.13
CA ILE A 5 3.90 20.32 29.75
C ILE A 5 3.06 21.56 29.45
N ASN A 6 3.74 22.62 29.05
CA ASN A 6 3.18 23.92 28.76
C ASN A 6 2.15 23.83 27.63
N THR A 7 0.91 24.24 27.88
CA THR A 7 -0.29 23.94 27.08
C THR A 7 -0.61 25.05 26.06
N ASN A 8 0.37 25.71 25.49
CA ASN A 8 0.13 26.85 24.55
C ASN A 8 -0.08 26.47 23.09
N GLN A 9 -0.30 25.19 22.76
CA GLN A 9 -0.72 24.82 21.40
C GLN A 9 -2.20 24.49 21.40
N GLY A 10 -2.97 25.26 20.63
CA GLY A 10 -4.42 25.41 20.62
C GLY A 10 -5.27 24.16 20.41
N GLY A 11 -5.31 23.27 21.37
CA GLY A 11 -6.29 22.17 21.40
C GLY A 11 -7.30 22.37 22.52
N ILE A 12 -8.58 22.23 22.22
CA ILE A 12 -9.63 22.18 23.26
C ILE A 12 -9.39 20.94 24.09
N PHE A 13 -8.96 21.11 25.36
CA PHE A 13 -8.86 20.03 26.32
C PHE A 13 -10.19 19.87 27.03
N MET A 14 -10.67 18.63 27.09
CA MET A 14 -11.77 18.31 28.00
C MET A 14 -11.20 17.90 29.37
N GLU A 15 -11.95 18.17 30.41
CA GLU A 15 -11.55 17.83 31.80
C GLU A 15 -11.22 16.33 31.92
N GLY A 16 -10.03 16.02 32.44
CA GLY A 16 -9.55 14.65 32.63
C GLY A 16 -8.92 13.99 31.39
N GLU A 17 -8.72 14.71 30.27
CA GLU A 17 -7.97 14.21 29.13
C GLU A 17 -6.46 14.40 29.31
N ILE A 18 -5.68 13.41 28.92
CA ILE A 18 -4.21 13.48 28.78
C ILE A 18 -3.91 13.49 27.30
N ARG A 19 -3.13 14.48 26.83
CA ARG A 19 -2.64 14.54 25.46
C ARG A 19 -1.25 13.89 25.36
N LEU A 20 -1.14 12.91 24.50
CA LEU A 20 0.09 12.22 24.15
C LEU A 20 0.40 12.46 22.66
N THR A 21 1.64 12.21 22.28
CA THR A 21 2.07 12.18 20.87
C THR A 21 2.33 10.76 20.42
N ASN A 22 2.01 10.45 19.18
CA ASN A 22 2.33 9.18 18.57
C ASN A 22 2.53 9.36 17.08
N SER A 23 3.05 8.35 16.39
CA SER A 23 3.10 8.28 14.95
C SER A 23 1.99 7.35 14.45
N SER A 24 1.23 7.81 13.47
CA SER A 24 0.26 6.99 12.73
C SER A 24 0.77 6.73 11.32
N THR A 25 0.07 5.91 10.56
CA THR A 25 0.38 5.69 9.14
C THR A 25 0.25 6.97 8.30
N GLY A 26 -0.30 8.01 8.80
CA GLY A 26 -0.38 9.32 8.12
C GLY A 26 0.61 10.36 8.66
N GLY A 27 1.45 9.99 9.62
CA GLY A 27 2.42 10.88 10.26
C GLY A 27 2.17 11.07 11.75
N PRO A 28 2.85 12.04 12.38
CA PRO A 28 2.69 12.33 13.79
C PRO A 28 1.30 12.89 14.11
N VAL A 29 0.78 12.47 15.26
CA VAL A 29 -0.58 12.83 15.71
C VAL A 29 -0.59 13.12 17.20
N PHE A 30 -1.58 13.90 17.65
CA PHE A 30 -1.96 13.96 19.05
C PHE A 30 -2.99 12.88 19.38
N VAL A 31 -2.75 12.15 20.46
CA VAL A 31 -3.66 11.13 20.99
C VAL A 31 -4.17 11.60 22.35
N TYR A 32 -5.47 11.71 22.48
CA TYR A 32 -6.13 12.10 23.72
C TYR A 32 -6.67 10.85 24.41
N VAL A 33 -6.26 10.69 25.66
CA VAL A 33 -6.63 9.54 26.50
C VAL A 33 -7.42 10.01 27.70
N LYS A 34 -8.54 9.37 27.96
CA LYS A 34 -9.36 9.55 29.16
C LYS A 34 -9.71 8.20 29.74
N ASP A 35 -9.53 8.02 31.04
CA ASP A 35 -9.81 6.77 31.76
C ASP A 35 -9.18 5.53 31.10
N GLY A 36 -7.92 5.70 30.62
CA GLY A 36 -7.16 4.64 29.95
C GLY A 36 -7.61 4.31 28.52
N LYS A 37 -8.55 5.06 27.95
CA LYS A 37 -9.05 4.85 26.57
C LYS A 37 -8.71 6.02 25.66
N ILE A 38 -8.33 5.72 24.43
CA ILE A 38 -8.18 6.74 23.38
C ILE A 38 -9.55 7.29 23.02
N VAL A 39 -9.80 8.54 23.35
CA VAL A 39 -11.07 9.20 23.06
C VAL A 39 -11.03 9.99 21.75
N ARG A 40 -9.85 10.53 21.39
CA ARG A 40 -9.67 11.34 20.18
C ARG A 40 -8.24 11.21 19.64
N ILE A 41 -8.10 11.29 18.33
CA ILE A 41 -6.83 11.44 17.62
C ILE A 41 -6.99 12.66 16.72
N THR A 42 -6.02 13.59 16.75
CA THR A 42 -6.04 14.80 15.92
C THR A 42 -4.71 14.99 15.21
N PRO A 43 -4.69 15.73 14.10
CA PRO A 43 -3.45 16.21 13.52
C PRO A 43 -2.62 16.99 14.54
N MET A 44 -1.34 17.14 14.26
CA MET A 44 -0.48 18.09 14.95
C MET A 44 -0.44 19.39 14.14
N ASP A 45 -0.64 20.50 14.84
CA ASP A 45 -0.45 21.83 14.28
C ASP A 45 0.94 22.36 14.63
N PHE A 46 1.56 23.04 13.70
CA PHE A 46 2.85 23.69 13.85
C PHE A 46 2.64 25.21 13.93
N ASP A 47 3.27 25.85 14.89
CA ASP A 47 3.16 27.28 15.11
C ASP A 47 4.40 28.05 14.59
N GLU A 48 4.46 29.35 14.87
CA GLU A 48 5.51 30.22 14.38
C GLU A 48 6.90 29.89 14.98
N THR A 49 6.96 29.15 16.08
CA THR A 49 8.21 28.72 16.72
C THR A 49 8.81 27.49 16.07
N ASP A 50 8.02 26.76 15.29
CA ASP A 50 8.48 25.59 14.53
C ASP A 50 9.21 26.04 13.25
N PRO A 51 10.21 25.29 12.78
CA PRO A 51 10.91 25.57 11.53
C PRO A 51 9.95 25.71 10.34
N GLU A 52 10.28 26.60 9.40
CA GLU A 52 9.57 26.66 8.13
C GLU A 52 9.72 25.34 7.37
N GLY A 53 8.60 24.90 6.77
CA GLY A 53 8.60 23.76 5.87
C GLY A 53 9.22 24.13 4.50
N TRP A 54 9.37 23.12 3.68
CA TRP A 54 9.80 23.28 2.29
C TRP A 54 8.77 24.05 1.46
N LYS A 55 9.22 24.68 0.36
CA LYS A 55 8.38 25.35 -0.62
C LYS A 55 8.77 24.96 -2.03
N ILE A 56 7.79 24.96 -2.94
CA ILE A 56 7.98 24.74 -4.37
C ILE A 56 7.43 25.94 -5.11
N GLU A 57 8.20 26.44 -6.07
CA GLU A 57 7.75 27.51 -6.98
C GLU A 57 7.49 26.89 -8.35
N ALA A 58 6.24 26.98 -8.82
CA ALA A 58 5.82 26.42 -10.10
C ALA A 58 4.72 27.29 -10.73
N ARG A 59 4.83 27.55 -12.03
CA ARG A 59 3.85 28.27 -12.86
C ARG A 59 3.38 29.59 -12.22
N GLY A 60 4.32 30.36 -11.64
CA GLY A 60 4.04 31.65 -11.01
C GLY A 60 3.33 31.57 -9.65
N ARG A 61 3.24 30.40 -9.04
CA ARG A 61 2.68 30.16 -7.71
C ARG A 61 3.72 29.58 -6.77
N VAL A 62 3.54 29.81 -5.48
CA VAL A 62 4.37 29.23 -4.42
C VAL A 62 3.51 28.27 -3.62
N PHE A 63 3.92 27.02 -3.61
CA PHE A 63 3.30 25.95 -2.82
C PHE A 63 4.15 25.70 -1.57
N LYS A 64 3.52 25.76 -0.42
CA LYS A 64 4.20 25.57 0.87
C LYS A 64 3.69 24.32 1.56
N ALA A 65 4.58 23.64 2.27
CA ALA A 65 4.19 22.56 3.17
C ALA A 65 3.13 23.09 4.15
N PRO A 66 2.07 22.31 4.42
CA PRO A 66 1.06 22.71 5.39
C PRO A 66 1.68 22.81 6.79
N ARG A 67 1.15 23.71 7.60
CA ARG A 67 1.55 23.87 9.00
C ARG A 67 0.75 22.96 9.94
N TYR A 68 0.32 21.82 9.44
CA TYR A 68 -0.37 20.76 10.20
C TYR A 68 -0.11 19.41 9.54
N THR A 69 -0.16 18.34 10.33
CA THR A 69 -0.17 16.99 9.79
C THR A 69 -1.59 16.59 9.37
N THR A 70 -1.71 15.56 8.57
CA THR A 70 -3.01 14.98 8.23
C THR A 70 -3.14 13.60 8.85
N ILE A 71 -4.36 13.12 9.04
CA ILE A 71 -4.65 11.78 9.55
C ILE A 71 -5.19 10.96 8.39
N ALA A 72 -4.58 9.80 8.13
CA ALA A 72 -5.15 8.86 7.18
C ALA A 72 -6.56 8.43 7.65
N PRO A 73 -7.57 8.37 6.77
CA PRO A 73 -8.95 8.07 7.17
C PRO A 73 -9.10 6.79 7.98
N PHE A 74 -8.32 5.77 7.68
CA PHE A 74 -8.36 4.50 8.41
C PHE A 74 -7.80 4.58 9.84
N THR A 75 -7.02 5.59 10.20
CA THR A 75 -6.53 5.77 11.58
C THR A 75 -7.70 5.97 12.55
N ALA A 76 -8.70 6.74 12.14
CA ALA A 76 -9.93 6.90 12.92
C ALA A 76 -10.75 5.60 12.99
N GLY A 77 -10.79 4.85 11.88
CA GLY A 77 -11.42 3.52 11.83
C GLY A 77 -10.73 2.51 12.76
N GLN A 78 -9.41 2.50 12.78
CA GLN A 78 -8.63 1.62 13.65
C GLN A 78 -8.93 1.88 15.14
N LYS A 79 -9.13 3.12 15.57
CA LYS A 79 -9.55 3.44 16.93
C LYS A 79 -10.85 2.71 17.30
N SER A 80 -11.82 2.72 16.41
CA SER A 80 -13.10 2.01 16.64
C SER A 80 -12.91 0.50 16.70
N MET A 81 -12.00 -0.07 15.94
CA MET A 81 -11.68 -1.51 15.99
C MET A 81 -11.05 -1.93 17.31
N ILE A 82 -10.20 -1.10 17.91
CA ILE A 82 -9.55 -1.41 19.19
C ILE A 82 -10.58 -1.64 20.30
N TYR A 83 -11.66 -0.88 20.30
CA TYR A 83 -12.72 -0.93 21.32
C TYR A 83 -13.98 -1.67 20.85
N SER A 84 -13.91 -2.38 19.72
CA SER A 84 -15.04 -3.16 19.24
C SER A 84 -15.31 -4.37 20.14
N ASP A 85 -16.57 -4.62 20.44
CA ASP A 85 -17.05 -5.82 21.13
C ASP A 85 -16.86 -7.11 20.31
N ARG A 86 -16.62 -6.97 18.98
CA ARG A 86 -16.28 -8.08 18.09
C ARG A 86 -14.81 -8.47 18.14
N ARG A 87 -13.98 -7.70 18.81
CA ARG A 87 -12.56 -8.01 18.93
C ARG A 87 -12.36 -9.22 19.83
N ILE A 88 -11.55 -10.18 19.35
CA ILE A 88 -11.10 -11.31 20.17
C ILE A 88 -10.12 -10.78 21.22
N LEU A 89 -10.50 -10.87 22.50
CA LEU A 89 -9.72 -10.35 23.64
C LEU A 89 -8.92 -11.43 24.37
N TYR A 90 -9.26 -12.68 24.17
CA TYR A 90 -8.71 -13.83 24.88
C TYR A 90 -8.41 -14.97 23.92
N PRO A 91 -7.54 -15.92 24.27
CA PRO A 91 -7.42 -17.17 23.54
C PRO A 91 -8.77 -17.89 23.51
N MET A 92 -9.11 -18.40 22.33
CA MET A 92 -10.38 -19.08 22.10
C MET A 92 -10.10 -20.46 21.49
N LYS A 93 -10.79 -21.49 21.99
CA LYS A 93 -10.77 -22.84 21.48
C LYS A 93 -12.15 -23.21 20.95
N ARG A 94 -12.23 -23.95 19.85
CA ARG A 94 -13.51 -24.52 19.41
C ARG A 94 -14.03 -25.50 20.47
N VAL A 95 -15.32 -25.43 20.76
CA VAL A 95 -15.95 -26.26 21.82
C VAL A 95 -15.87 -27.75 21.53
N ASP A 96 -15.73 -28.15 20.27
CA ASP A 96 -15.64 -29.54 19.80
C ASP A 96 -14.23 -29.96 19.38
N PHE A 97 -13.20 -29.19 19.72
CA PHE A 97 -11.81 -29.52 19.45
C PHE A 97 -11.12 -30.11 20.67
N ASP A 98 -10.75 -31.37 20.59
CA ASP A 98 -9.87 -32.02 21.56
C ASP A 98 -8.47 -32.18 20.94
N PRO A 99 -7.42 -31.55 21.47
CA PRO A 99 -6.05 -31.71 20.94
C PRO A 99 -5.50 -33.13 21.07
N ASN A 100 -5.99 -33.92 22.05
CA ASN A 100 -5.60 -35.29 22.32
C ASN A 100 -6.59 -36.34 21.79
N GLY A 101 -7.71 -35.89 21.24
CA GLY A 101 -8.80 -36.75 20.75
C GLY A 101 -9.30 -36.30 19.37
N GLU A 102 -10.61 -36.15 19.28
CA GLU A 102 -11.24 -35.77 18.02
C GLU A 102 -11.09 -34.28 17.74
N ARG A 103 -10.51 -33.96 16.61
CA ARG A 103 -10.22 -32.59 16.19
C ARG A 103 -11.37 -31.93 15.44
N ASN A 104 -12.32 -32.71 15.00
CA ASN A 104 -13.54 -32.23 14.31
C ASN A 104 -13.24 -31.17 13.24
N ILE A 105 -12.28 -31.46 12.37
CA ILE A 105 -11.81 -30.50 11.35
C ILE A 105 -12.90 -30.06 10.39
N GLN A 106 -13.88 -30.90 10.15
CA GLN A 106 -15.07 -30.64 9.32
C GLN A 106 -15.96 -29.53 9.88
N ASN A 107 -15.83 -29.24 11.18
CA ASN A 107 -16.62 -28.23 11.86
C ASN A 107 -15.94 -26.85 11.94
N ARG A 108 -14.83 -26.66 11.24
CA ARG A 108 -14.20 -25.34 11.15
C ARG A 108 -15.16 -24.32 10.52
N GLY A 109 -15.35 -23.18 11.22
CA GLY A 109 -16.28 -22.14 10.79
C GLY A 109 -17.74 -22.41 11.14
N ILE A 110 -18.06 -23.59 11.73
CA ILE A 110 -19.44 -23.98 12.13
C ILE A 110 -19.56 -24.03 13.64
N SER A 111 -18.61 -24.65 14.33
CA SER A 111 -18.61 -24.77 15.79
C SER A 111 -18.48 -23.43 16.48
N GLY A 112 -19.07 -23.33 17.66
CA GLY A 112 -18.82 -22.24 18.60
C GLY A 112 -17.41 -22.26 19.19
N TYR A 113 -17.10 -21.23 19.96
CA TYR A 113 -15.82 -21.08 20.64
C TYR A 113 -16.03 -20.84 22.13
N GLU A 114 -15.11 -21.37 22.91
CA GLU A 114 -15.01 -21.11 24.36
C GLU A 114 -13.70 -20.38 24.69
N ARG A 115 -13.73 -19.56 25.71
CA ARG A 115 -12.52 -18.92 26.23
C ARG A 115 -11.67 -19.92 26.99
N ILE A 116 -10.37 -19.93 26.71
CA ILE A 116 -9.36 -20.69 27.45
C ILE A 116 -8.32 -19.75 28.08
N SER A 117 -7.49 -20.27 28.97
CA SER A 117 -6.35 -19.52 29.51
C SER A 117 -5.21 -19.42 28.48
N TRP A 118 -4.29 -18.48 28.70
CA TRP A 118 -3.07 -18.41 27.92
C TRP A 118 -2.19 -19.65 28.11
N ASP A 119 -2.11 -20.17 29.32
CA ASP A 119 -1.34 -21.38 29.62
C ASP A 119 -1.90 -22.56 28.83
N GLU A 120 -3.21 -22.79 28.84
CA GLU A 120 -3.85 -23.84 28.03
C GLU A 120 -3.58 -23.65 26.53
N ALA A 121 -3.67 -22.42 26.02
CA ALA A 121 -3.42 -22.13 24.61
C ALA A 121 -1.97 -22.41 24.21
N ILE A 122 -1.01 -22.06 25.07
CA ILE A 122 0.41 -22.34 24.88
C ILE A 122 0.68 -23.82 24.91
N ASP A 123 0.13 -24.53 25.91
CA ASP A 123 0.31 -25.98 26.05
C ASP A 123 -0.24 -26.73 24.82
N ILE A 124 -1.43 -26.41 24.36
CA ILE A 124 -2.01 -26.99 23.15
C ILE A 124 -1.07 -26.76 21.95
N THR A 125 -0.59 -25.53 21.78
CA THR A 125 0.27 -25.15 20.67
C THR A 125 1.62 -25.91 20.73
N CYS A 126 2.27 -25.91 21.90
CA CYS A 126 3.55 -26.60 22.09
C CYS A 126 3.44 -28.11 21.89
N ASN A 127 2.39 -28.72 22.45
CA ASN A 127 2.15 -30.16 22.32
C ASN A 127 1.90 -30.53 20.87
N GLU A 128 1.15 -29.74 20.12
CA GLU A 128 0.89 -29.98 18.69
C GLU A 128 2.15 -29.82 17.85
N ILE A 129 2.94 -28.79 18.07
CA ILE A 129 4.25 -28.62 17.41
C ILE A 129 5.13 -29.81 17.67
N ASN A 130 5.25 -30.24 18.92
CA ASN A 130 6.07 -31.40 19.30
C ASN A 130 5.54 -32.70 18.70
N ARG A 131 4.23 -32.87 18.60
CA ARG A 131 3.61 -34.02 17.93
C ARG A 131 4.01 -34.06 16.45
N ILE A 132 3.81 -32.96 15.72
CA ILE A 132 4.15 -32.87 14.29
C ILE A 132 5.64 -33.18 14.07
N LYS A 133 6.51 -32.61 14.91
CA LYS A 133 7.95 -32.85 14.82
C LYS A 133 8.33 -34.33 15.01
N ARG A 134 7.65 -35.02 15.92
CA ARG A 134 7.90 -36.48 16.15
C ARG A 134 7.37 -37.35 15.02
N GLU A 135 6.18 -37.03 14.52
CA GLU A 135 5.46 -37.85 13.54
C GLU A 135 5.94 -37.62 12.10
N SER A 136 6.25 -36.39 11.74
CA SER A 136 6.51 -35.97 10.36
C SER A 136 7.80 -35.16 10.17
N GLY A 137 8.52 -34.91 11.26
CA GLY A 137 9.73 -34.06 11.26
C GLY A 137 9.47 -32.58 11.24
N PRO A 138 10.49 -31.77 11.59
CA PRO A 138 10.35 -30.32 11.68
C PRO A 138 10.07 -29.64 10.33
N ALA A 139 10.49 -30.24 9.22
CA ALA A 139 10.22 -29.71 7.87
C ALA A 139 8.73 -29.72 7.51
N SER A 140 7.89 -30.43 8.24
CA SER A 140 6.43 -30.40 8.06
C SER A 140 5.75 -29.15 8.64
N ILE A 141 6.50 -28.33 9.36
CA ILE A 141 6.04 -27.03 9.88
C ILE A 141 6.53 -25.96 8.92
N MET A 142 5.62 -25.33 8.23
CA MET A 142 5.92 -24.27 7.27
C MET A 142 5.62 -22.89 7.87
N SER A 143 6.45 -21.92 7.57
CA SER A 143 6.20 -20.51 7.87
C SER A 143 6.43 -19.63 6.66
N THR A 144 5.47 -18.76 6.43
CA THR A 144 5.53 -17.66 5.45
C THR A 144 5.54 -16.34 6.20
N PRO A 145 6.70 -15.80 6.55
CA PRO A 145 6.74 -14.53 7.28
C PRO A 145 6.35 -13.36 6.40
N SER A 146 5.58 -12.45 6.96
CA SER A 146 5.27 -11.17 6.31
C SER A 146 6.43 -10.18 6.40
N SER A 147 6.56 -9.30 5.40
CA SER A 147 7.67 -8.35 5.29
C SER A 147 7.58 -7.13 6.23
N HIS A 148 6.40 -6.75 6.69
CA HIS A 148 6.15 -5.45 7.32
C HIS A 148 5.81 -5.50 8.82
N HIS A 149 6.15 -6.57 9.51
CA HIS A 149 5.94 -6.68 10.95
C HIS A 149 7.14 -6.08 11.69
N LEU A 150 7.09 -4.80 11.96
CA LEU A 150 8.16 -4.01 12.60
C LEU A 150 7.69 -3.36 13.91
N TRP A 151 6.86 -4.04 14.67
CA TRP A 151 6.22 -3.52 15.89
C TRP A 151 7.12 -3.68 17.12
N GLY A 152 8.18 -2.88 17.19
CA GLY A 152 9.13 -2.96 18.27
C GLY A 152 9.93 -4.27 18.28
N ASN A 153 10.64 -4.52 19.38
CA ASN A 153 11.57 -5.66 19.48
C ASN A 153 10.88 -7.02 19.47
N VAL A 154 9.66 -7.12 20.03
CA VAL A 154 8.93 -8.38 20.11
C VAL A 154 8.23 -8.71 18.79
N GLY A 155 7.67 -7.72 18.13
CA GLY A 155 6.95 -7.91 16.87
C GLY A 155 7.85 -7.90 15.63
N TYR A 156 9.13 -7.64 15.78
CA TYR A 156 10.05 -7.64 14.65
C TYR A 156 10.37 -9.07 14.19
N ARG A 157 9.92 -9.43 13.01
CA ARG A 157 10.02 -10.81 12.48
C ARG A 157 11.44 -11.35 12.46
N HIS A 158 12.44 -10.53 12.12
CA HIS A 158 13.83 -10.95 12.04
C HIS A 158 14.51 -11.11 13.40
N SER A 159 13.84 -10.79 14.51
CA SER A 159 14.34 -11.04 15.86
C SER A 159 13.62 -12.19 16.54
N THR A 160 12.53 -11.93 17.24
CA THR A 160 11.86 -12.93 18.09
C THR A 160 11.20 -14.04 17.31
N TYR A 161 10.47 -13.71 16.24
CA TYR A 161 9.74 -14.72 15.46
C TYR A 161 10.69 -15.69 14.76
N PHE A 162 11.67 -15.21 14.01
CA PHE A 162 12.62 -16.10 13.35
C PHE A 162 13.53 -16.82 14.33
N ARG A 163 13.88 -16.18 15.45
CA ARG A 163 14.61 -16.88 16.51
C ARG A 163 13.83 -18.10 17.00
N PHE A 164 12.55 -17.92 17.30
CA PHE A 164 11.67 -19.01 17.72
C PHE A 164 11.59 -20.12 16.64
N MET A 165 11.29 -19.75 15.41
CA MET A 165 11.15 -20.70 14.31
C MET A 165 12.45 -21.45 14.01
N ASN A 166 13.59 -20.77 14.02
CA ASN A 166 14.90 -21.40 13.81
C ASN A 166 15.28 -22.38 14.94
N LEU A 167 14.99 -22.03 16.19
CA LEU A 167 15.22 -22.92 17.33
C LEU A 167 14.31 -24.15 17.26
N MET A 168 13.10 -23.99 16.78
CA MET A 168 12.12 -25.05 16.63
C MET A 168 12.44 -25.98 15.45
N GLY A 169 12.98 -25.45 14.37
CA GLY A 169 13.13 -26.09 13.06
C GLY A 169 11.82 -26.02 12.26
N PHE A 170 11.91 -25.56 11.00
CA PHE A 170 10.74 -25.37 10.14
C PHE A 170 11.16 -25.31 8.66
N THR A 171 10.18 -25.37 7.78
CA THR A 171 10.36 -25.03 6.36
C THR A 171 10.03 -23.56 6.14
N TYR A 172 11.02 -22.82 5.67
CA TYR A 172 10.81 -21.45 5.24
C TYR A 172 10.17 -21.45 3.84
N ALA A 173 9.00 -20.86 3.71
CA ALA A 173 8.40 -20.60 2.41
C ALA A 173 8.60 -19.11 2.08
N ASP A 174 9.34 -18.86 1.03
CA ASP A 174 9.51 -17.52 0.51
C ASP A 174 8.18 -17.02 -0.07
N HIS A 175 7.97 -15.73 -0.01
CA HIS A 175 6.74 -15.08 -0.43
C HIS A 175 6.92 -14.24 -1.70
N ASN A 176 8.07 -14.34 -2.34
CA ASN A 176 8.34 -13.61 -3.57
C ASN A 176 7.87 -14.36 -4.83
N PRO A 177 7.36 -13.65 -5.83
CA PRO A 177 7.06 -12.22 -5.82
C PRO A 177 5.78 -11.90 -5.03
N ASP A 178 5.83 -10.93 -4.12
CA ASP A 178 4.66 -10.37 -3.48
C ASP A 178 4.62 -8.85 -3.71
N SER A 179 3.75 -8.11 -3.06
CA SER A 179 3.69 -6.65 -2.99
C SER A 179 4.11 -5.95 -4.30
N TRP A 180 5.34 -5.49 -4.39
CA TRP A 180 5.89 -4.74 -5.51
C TRP A 180 7.01 -5.46 -6.28
N GLU A 181 7.30 -6.69 -5.94
CA GLU A 181 8.37 -7.46 -6.57
C GLU A 181 8.12 -7.71 -8.08
N GLY A 182 6.89 -7.88 -8.50
CA GLY A 182 6.53 -7.96 -9.93
C GLY A 182 6.93 -6.70 -10.69
N TRP A 183 6.64 -5.54 -10.13
CA TRP A 183 7.09 -4.26 -10.68
C TRP A 183 8.61 -4.12 -10.63
N HIS A 184 9.26 -4.54 -9.54
CA HIS A 184 10.71 -4.53 -9.43
C HIS A 184 11.38 -5.38 -10.52
N TRP A 185 10.88 -6.59 -10.75
CA TRP A 185 11.38 -7.47 -11.81
C TRP A 185 11.19 -6.84 -13.20
N GLY A 186 10.01 -6.31 -13.49
CA GLY A 186 9.75 -5.58 -14.73
C GLY A 186 10.66 -4.37 -14.88
N GLY A 187 10.87 -3.60 -13.81
CA GLY A 187 11.77 -2.47 -13.79
C GLY A 187 13.24 -2.85 -14.07
N MET A 188 13.71 -3.98 -13.53
CA MET A 188 15.05 -4.48 -13.80
C MET A 188 15.26 -4.79 -15.29
N HIS A 189 14.27 -5.38 -15.94
CA HIS A 189 14.33 -5.65 -17.38
C HIS A 189 14.21 -4.37 -18.22
N MET A 190 13.43 -3.39 -17.76
CA MET A 190 13.22 -2.13 -18.48
C MET A 190 14.43 -1.19 -18.36
N TRP A 191 14.98 -1.03 -17.16
CA TRP A 191 16.04 -0.05 -16.87
C TRP A 191 17.43 -0.66 -16.69
N GLY A 192 17.55 -1.98 -16.69
CA GLY A 192 18.83 -2.68 -16.63
C GLY A 192 19.49 -2.68 -15.23
N PHE A 193 18.83 -2.23 -14.20
CA PHE A 193 19.37 -2.22 -12.82
C PHE A 193 18.29 -2.43 -11.76
N SER A 194 18.74 -2.90 -10.59
CA SER A 194 17.88 -3.02 -9.42
C SER A 194 17.85 -1.71 -8.64
N TRP A 195 16.73 -1.04 -8.61
CA TRP A 195 16.54 0.16 -7.82
C TRP A 195 16.57 -0.07 -6.29
N ARG A 196 16.57 -1.32 -5.81
CA ARG A 196 16.85 -1.67 -4.41
C ARG A 196 18.33 -1.57 -4.04
N LEU A 197 19.22 -1.74 -5.01
CA LEU A 197 20.65 -1.86 -4.78
C LEU A 197 21.42 -0.58 -5.13
N GLY A 198 20.75 0.49 -5.34
CA GLY A 198 21.33 1.77 -5.70
C GLY A 198 20.43 2.47 -6.69
N CYS A 199 19.56 3.32 -6.19
CA CYS A 199 18.77 4.17 -7.06
C CYS A 199 19.67 5.28 -7.58
N PRO A 200 19.63 5.56 -8.89
CA PRO A 200 20.02 6.86 -9.38
C PRO A 200 19.17 7.93 -8.72
N GLU A 201 19.53 9.18 -8.90
CA GLU A 201 18.70 10.29 -8.46
C GLU A 201 17.24 10.06 -8.88
N GLN A 202 16.34 10.33 -7.95
CA GLN A 202 14.92 10.25 -8.25
C GLN A 202 14.52 11.47 -9.07
N TYR A 203 13.98 11.19 -10.24
CA TYR A 203 13.30 12.16 -11.08
C TYR A 203 11.79 12.09 -10.86
N ASP A 204 11.03 12.93 -11.52
CA ASP A 204 9.57 12.99 -11.47
C ASP A 204 9.03 13.24 -10.06
N LEU A 205 9.71 14.11 -9.33
CA LEU A 205 9.26 14.57 -8.02
C LEU A 205 8.01 15.43 -8.14
N LEU A 206 7.39 15.72 -7.01
CA LEU A 206 6.26 16.63 -6.95
C LEU A 206 6.53 17.97 -7.64
N GLU A 207 7.74 18.49 -7.50
CA GLU A 207 8.17 19.73 -8.14
C GLU A 207 8.07 19.67 -9.66
N ASP A 208 8.52 18.57 -10.26
CA ASP A 208 8.45 18.36 -11.72
C ASP A 208 6.99 18.24 -12.16
N GLY A 209 6.20 17.49 -11.42
CA GLY A 209 4.76 17.40 -11.67
C GLY A 209 4.05 18.77 -11.65
N LEU A 210 4.36 19.60 -10.68
CA LEU A 210 3.80 20.96 -10.57
C LEU A 210 4.30 21.89 -11.68
N LYS A 211 5.55 21.74 -12.12
CA LYS A 211 6.15 22.59 -13.17
C LYS A 211 5.72 22.18 -14.57
N TYR A 212 5.66 20.91 -14.88
CA TYR A 212 5.65 20.42 -16.25
C TYR A 212 4.47 19.51 -16.61
N ALA A 213 3.84 18.82 -15.64
CA ALA A 213 2.79 17.87 -15.96
C ALA A 213 1.50 18.57 -16.44
N GLU A 214 0.94 18.07 -17.54
CA GLU A 214 -0.37 18.48 -18.06
C GLU A 214 -1.44 17.40 -17.82
N LEU A 215 -0.99 16.15 -17.72
CA LEU A 215 -1.81 14.99 -17.46
C LEU A 215 -1.09 14.04 -16.50
N ILE A 216 -1.83 13.52 -15.53
CA ILE A 216 -1.39 12.41 -14.67
C ILE A 216 -2.34 11.23 -14.85
N VAL A 217 -1.78 10.06 -15.09
CA VAL A 217 -2.51 8.80 -15.17
C VAL A 217 -2.26 8.02 -13.89
N PHE A 218 -3.30 7.79 -13.12
CA PHE A 218 -3.28 6.90 -11.97
C PHE A 218 -3.70 5.50 -12.42
N TRP A 219 -2.73 4.60 -12.49
CA TRP A 219 -2.96 3.22 -12.93
C TRP A 219 -2.99 2.29 -11.71
N SER A 220 -4.16 1.68 -11.43
CA SER A 220 -4.41 0.82 -10.26
C SER A 220 -3.96 1.46 -8.95
N SER A 221 -4.31 2.74 -8.76
CA SER A 221 -3.83 3.52 -7.62
C SER A 221 -4.95 4.33 -6.98
N ASP A 222 -5.12 4.17 -5.66
CA ASP A 222 -6.01 4.96 -4.82
C ASP A 222 -5.24 5.69 -3.71
N PRO A 223 -4.47 6.73 -4.05
CA PRO A 223 -3.63 7.41 -3.07
C PRO A 223 -4.41 8.14 -1.96
N GLU A 224 -5.69 8.43 -2.12
CA GLU A 224 -6.50 9.01 -1.03
C GLU A 224 -6.73 8.04 0.13
N VAL A 225 -6.72 6.74 -0.14
CA VAL A 225 -6.90 5.69 0.88
C VAL A 225 -5.57 5.06 1.28
N ASN A 226 -4.66 4.87 0.32
CA ASN A 226 -3.41 4.13 0.52
C ASN A 226 -2.18 5.01 0.77
N SER A 227 -2.37 6.27 1.06
CA SER A 227 -1.28 7.25 1.18
C SER A 227 -0.37 7.08 2.41
N GLY A 228 -0.51 5.96 3.12
CA GLY A 228 -0.02 5.92 4.49
C GLY A 228 1.45 5.63 4.72
N ILE A 229 2.12 4.80 3.92
CA ILE A 229 3.44 4.30 4.30
C ILE A 229 4.59 5.08 3.65
N TYR A 230 4.52 5.30 2.37
CA TYR A 230 5.64 5.88 1.61
C TYR A 230 5.41 7.32 1.15
N ALA A 231 4.17 7.67 0.85
CA ALA A 231 3.83 9.00 0.37
C ALA A 231 3.30 9.90 1.48
N ALA A 232 3.18 9.38 2.68
CA ALA A 232 2.64 10.06 3.82
C ALA A 232 1.29 10.75 3.54
N TYR A 233 0.86 11.49 4.49
CA TYR A 233 -0.34 12.28 4.54
C TYR A 233 -0.37 13.47 3.56
N GLU A 234 0.73 13.80 2.92
CA GLU A 234 0.80 14.92 1.97
C GLU A 234 0.19 14.60 0.61
N SER A 235 -0.08 13.34 0.31
CA SER A 235 -0.53 12.94 -1.02
C SER A 235 -1.82 13.63 -1.46
N HIS A 236 -2.78 13.83 -0.55
CA HIS A 236 -3.98 14.60 -0.83
C HIS A 236 -3.67 16.05 -1.25
N ILE A 237 -2.76 16.72 -0.52
CA ILE A 237 -2.34 18.10 -0.82
C ILE A 237 -1.66 18.19 -2.18
N ARG A 238 -0.84 17.20 -2.52
CA ARG A 238 -0.15 17.12 -3.82
C ARG A 238 -1.15 17.09 -4.97
N ARG A 239 -2.19 16.29 -4.88
CA ARG A 239 -3.24 16.24 -5.92
C ARG A 239 -4.05 17.51 -5.96
N ARG A 240 -4.36 18.09 -4.82
CA ARG A 240 -5.03 19.41 -4.76
C ARG A 240 -4.23 20.49 -5.47
N TRP A 241 -2.93 20.57 -5.26
CA TRP A 241 -2.09 21.56 -5.94
C TRP A 241 -2.02 21.34 -7.44
N LEU A 242 -1.98 20.09 -7.88
CA LEU A 242 -2.04 19.75 -9.31
C LEU A 242 -3.39 20.14 -9.92
N ASP A 243 -4.48 19.87 -9.22
CA ASP A 243 -5.84 20.28 -9.64
C ASP A 243 -5.96 21.81 -9.72
N GLU A 244 -5.46 22.53 -8.73
CA GLU A 244 -5.41 23.99 -8.72
C GLU A 244 -4.60 24.61 -9.89
N LEU A 245 -3.67 23.85 -10.46
CA LEU A 245 -2.92 24.23 -11.67
C LEU A 245 -3.61 23.78 -12.96
N GLY A 246 -4.74 23.09 -12.87
CA GLY A 246 -5.49 22.59 -14.00
C GLY A 246 -4.88 21.32 -14.64
N VAL A 247 -4.01 20.61 -13.93
CA VAL A 247 -3.44 19.34 -14.38
C VAL A 247 -4.55 18.29 -14.42
N LYS A 248 -4.75 17.69 -15.57
CA LYS A 248 -5.78 16.66 -15.77
C LYS A 248 -5.39 15.35 -15.06
N MET A 249 -6.35 14.68 -14.46
CA MET A 249 -6.12 13.39 -13.78
C MET A 249 -7.06 12.32 -14.35
N VAL A 250 -6.48 11.23 -14.83
CA VAL A 250 -7.19 10.09 -15.40
C VAL A 250 -6.90 8.87 -14.56
N PHE A 251 -7.93 8.06 -14.32
CA PHE A 251 -7.82 6.85 -13.52
C PHE A 251 -8.11 5.61 -14.37
N ILE A 252 -7.21 4.64 -14.30
CA ILE A 252 -7.34 3.31 -14.89
C ILE A 252 -7.34 2.32 -13.74
N ASP A 253 -8.51 1.83 -13.37
CA ASP A 253 -8.70 0.95 -12.21
C ASP A 253 -9.98 0.13 -12.42
N PRO A 254 -9.99 -1.18 -12.19
CA PRO A 254 -11.21 -1.99 -12.25
C PRO A 254 -12.27 -1.52 -11.25
N PHE A 255 -11.88 -0.81 -10.22
CA PHE A 255 -12.75 -0.25 -9.19
C PHE A 255 -12.81 1.28 -9.30
N PHE A 256 -14.03 1.88 -9.23
CA PHE A 256 -14.19 3.32 -9.11
C PHE A 256 -13.81 3.77 -7.71
N ASN A 257 -12.53 4.04 -7.53
CA ASN A 257 -11.93 4.29 -6.23
C ASN A 257 -12.13 5.73 -5.73
N HIS A 258 -11.72 6.02 -4.49
CA HIS A 258 -11.94 7.33 -3.85
C HIS A 258 -11.19 8.46 -4.57
N SER A 259 -9.97 8.20 -5.02
CA SER A 259 -9.18 9.18 -5.74
C SER A 259 -9.79 9.50 -7.10
N ALA A 260 -10.31 8.50 -7.81
CA ALA A 260 -11.03 8.70 -9.07
C ALA A 260 -12.30 9.55 -8.87
N ASN A 261 -13.02 9.32 -7.77
CA ASN A 261 -14.22 10.10 -7.42
C ASN A 261 -13.91 11.56 -7.10
N MET A 262 -12.76 11.83 -6.47
CA MET A 262 -12.40 13.19 -6.04
C MET A 262 -11.74 14.01 -7.16
N TRP A 263 -10.85 13.39 -7.94
CA TRP A 263 -9.94 14.11 -8.84
C TRP A 263 -10.06 13.71 -10.31
N GLY A 264 -10.71 12.57 -10.59
CA GLY A 264 -10.76 12.01 -11.93
C GLY A 264 -11.63 12.82 -12.88
N ILE A 265 -11.06 13.28 -13.99
CA ILE A 265 -11.85 13.78 -15.11
C ILE A 265 -12.41 12.65 -15.97
N LYS A 266 -11.71 11.48 -15.96
CA LYS A 266 -12.12 10.23 -16.60
C LYS A 266 -11.67 9.04 -15.76
N TRP A 267 -12.46 8.00 -15.82
CA TRP A 267 -12.15 6.69 -15.25
C TRP A 267 -12.42 5.58 -16.29
N PHE A 268 -11.47 4.67 -16.39
CA PHE A 268 -11.55 3.51 -17.25
C PHE A 268 -11.41 2.24 -16.42
N SER A 269 -12.31 1.27 -16.64
CA SER A 269 -12.37 0.04 -15.87
C SER A 269 -11.95 -1.16 -16.72
N PRO A 270 -10.65 -1.51 -16.76
CA PRO A 270 -10.23 -2.76 -17.37
C PRO A 270 -10.60 -3.94 -16.47
N LYS A 271 -10.78 -5.12 -17.09
CA LYS A 271 -10.86 -6.37 -16.32
C LYS A 271 -9.56 -6.63 -15.58
N VAL A 272 -9.64 -7.17 -14.36
CA VAL A 272 -8.47 -7.50 -13.54
C VAL A 272 -7.51 -8.41 -14.31
N GLY A 273 -6.20 -8.10 -14.23
CA GLY A 273 -5.14 -8.88 -14.88
C GLY A 273 -5.00 -8.68 -16.38
N THR A 274 -5.59 -7.62 -16.94
CA THR A 274 -5.56 -7.35 -18.40
C THR A 274 -4.86 -6.03 -18.76
N ASP A 275 -4.11 -5.47 -17.84
CA ASP A 275 -3.40 -4.19 -17.96
C ASP A 275 -2.47 -4.16 -19.17
N HIS A 276 -1.74 -5.26 -19.41
CA HIS A 276 -0.83 -5.38 -20.56
C HIS A 276 -1.56 -5.22 -21.89
N ALA A 277 -2.76 -5.80 -22.03
CA ALA A 277 -3.51 -5.67 -23.27
C ALA A 277 -3.92 -4.22 -23.54
N LEU A 278 -4.31 -3.50 -22.47
CA LEU A 278 -4.66 -2.09 -22.56
C LEU A 278 -3.44 -1.24 -22.90
N SER A 279 -2.31 -1.43 -22.22
CA SER A 279 -1.09 -0.67 -22.45
C SER A 279 -0.51 -0.90 -23.87
N PHE A 280 -0.51 -2.14 -24.36
CA PHE A 280 -0.10 -2.42 -25.73
C PHE A 280 -1.00 -1.77 -26.78
N ALA A 281 -2.30 -1.69 -26.53
CA ALA A 281 -3.20 -1.05 -27.49
C ALA A 281 -3.06 0.48 -27.51
N ILE A 282 -2.73 1.09 -26.37
CA ILE A 282 -2.34 2.51 -26.31
C ILE A 282 -1.06 2.71 -27.11
N ALA A 283 -0.05 1.87 -26.89
CA ALA A 283 1.21 1.91 -27.62
C ALA A 283 1.03 1.69 -29.14
N TYR A 284 0.17 0.75 -29.53
CA TYR A 284 -0.19 0.54 -30.93
C TYR A 284 -0.75 1.81 -31.57
N THR A 285 -1.63 2.53 -30.85
CA THR A 285 -2.19 3.78 -31.32
C THR A 285 -1.12 4.85 -31.50
N TRP A 286 -0.24 5.03 -30.52
CA TRP A 286 0.88 5.97 -30.62
C TRP A 286 1.82 5.67 -31.79
N LEU A 287 2.14 4.39 -32.00
CA LEU A 287 3.01 3.97 -33.10
C LEU A 287 2.37 4.21 -34.47
N THR A 288 1.09 3.88 -34.63
CA THR A 288 0.39 4.01 -35.92
C THR A 288 -0.02 5.43 -36.25
N GLU A 289 -0.27 6.27 -35.27
CA GLU A 289 -0.62 7.68 -35.44
C GLU A 289 0.62 8.59 -35.37
N GLY A 290 1.78 8.06 -34.97
CA GLY A 290 3.04 8.79 -34.89
C GLY A 290 3.06 9.89 -33.85
N THR A 291 2.27 9.74 -32.76
CA THR A 291 2.07 10.73 -31.70
C THR A 291 3.08 10.64 -30.55
N TYR A 292 4.00 9.68 -30.59
CA TYR A 292 5.07 9.57 -29.60
C TYR A 292 6.27 10.48 -29.93
N ASP A 293 7.05 10.83 -28.92
CA ASP A 293 8.26 11.64 -29.06
C ASP A 293 9.38 10.81 -29.72
N LYS A 294 9.59 11.02 -31.00
CA LYS A 294 10.56 10.27 -31.82
C LYS A 294 11.99 10.61 -31.45
N GLU A 295 12.27 11.86 -31.10
CA GLU A 295 13.62 12.31 -30.73
C GLU A 295 14.00 11.74 -29.37
N TYR A 296 13.09 11.78 -28.41
CA TYR A 296 13.30 11.15 -27.11
C TYR A 296 13.55 9.64 -27.26
N VAL A 297 12.70 8.95 -27.99
CA VAL A 297 12.85 7.50 -28.22
C VAL A 297 14.20 7.17 -28.88
N ALA A 298 14.60 7.92 -29.88
CA ALA A 298 15.86 7.68 -30.58
C ALA A 298 17.11 7.84 -29.70
N THR A 299 16.99 8.65 -28.63
CA THR A 299 18.14 8.98 -27.77
C THR A 299 18.09 8.27 -26.40
N HIS A 300 16.91 7.83 -25.93
CA HIS A 300 16.71 7.31 -24.59
C HIS A 300 16.16 5.87 -24.52
N ALA A 301 15.73 5.29 -25.64
CA ALA A 301 15.20 3.94 -25.66
C ALA A 301 16.16 2.96 -26.35
N TYR A 302 16.33 1.79 -25.77
CA TYR A 302 17.05 0.66 -26.33
C TYR A 302 16.07 -0.46 -26.68
N GLY A 303 16.21 -1.10 -27.85
CA GLY A 303 15.33 -2.19 -28.28
C GLY A 303 13.93 -1.74 -28.72
N PHE A 304 13.76 -0.47 -29.03
CA PHE A 304 12.47 0.10 -29.40
C PHE A 304 11.88 -0.52 -30.67
N GLU A 305 12.70 -0.77 -31.67
CA GLU A 305 12.26 -1.33 -32.96
C GLU A 305 11.70 -2.74 -32.80
N GLU A 306 12.36 -3.58 -32.01
CA GLU A 306 11.93 -4.96 -31.75
C GLU A 306 10.60 -4.96 -30.96
N TRP A 307 10.51 -4.11 -29.96
CA TRP A 307 9.28 -3.93 -29.20
C TRP A 307 8.14 -3.37 -30.07
N ALA A 308 8.41 -2.39 -30.91
CA ALA A 308 7.42 -1.81 -31.83
C ALA A 308 6.92 -2.84 -32.83
N ASP A 309 7.82 -3.66 -33.39
CA ASP A 309 7.45 -4.76 -34.28
C ASP A 309 6.56 -5.79 -33.60
N TYR A 310 6.83 -6.13 -32.34
CA TYR A 310 5.93 -6.97 -31.54
C TYR A 310 4.54 -6.36 -31.38
N VAL A 311 4.47 -5.08 -31.00
CA VAL A 311 3.20 -4.36 -30.83
C VAL A 311 2.41 -4.28 -32.15
N LEU A 312 3.10 -4.07 -33.26
CA LEU A 312 2.51 -4.00 -34.60
C LEU A 312 2.12 -5.36 -35.20
N GLY A 313 2.39 -6.46 -34.49
CA GLY A 313 2.06 -7.82 -34.92
C GLY A 313 3.07 -8.45 -35.88
N LYS A 314 4.29 -7.96 -35.89
CA LYS A 314 5.41 -8.55 -36.67
C LYS A 314 6.27 -9.50 -35.81
N GLY A 315 5.97 -9.61 -34.48
CA GLY A 315 6.64 -10.54 -33.59
C GLY A 315 6.17 -11.99 -33.79
N GLU A 316 6.64 -12.89 -32.89
CA GLU A 316 6.42 -14.33 -33.00
C GLU A 316 4.94 -14.74 -33.05
N ASP A 317 4.06 -14.02 -32.33
CA ASP A 317 2.64 -14.33 -32.28
C ASP A 317 1.83 -13.83 -33.49
N GLY A 318 2.44 -12.99 -34.32
CA GLY A 318 1.80 -12.43 -35.51
C GLY A 318 0.54 -11.59 -35.26
N ILE A 319 0.31 -11.18 -33.98
CA ILE A 319 -0.94 -10.53 -33.58
C ILE A 319 -0.70 -9.03 -33.36
N PRO A 320 -1.27 -8.12 -34.18
CA PRO A 320 -1.22 -6.69 -33.93
C PRO A 320 -2.07 -6.34 -32.71
N LYS A 321 -1.48 -5.60 -31.77
CA LYS A 321 -2.09 -5.25 -30.47
C LYS A 321 -3.06 -4.07 -30.61
N THR A 322 -3.99 -4.16 -31.52
CA THR A 322 -4.93 -3.08 -31.84
C THR A 322 -5.89 -2.78 -30.69
N PRO A 323 -6.51 -1.57 -30.64
CA PRO A 323 -7.57 -1.28 -29.69
C PRO A 323 -8.72 -2.29 -29.71
N LYS A 324 -9.09 -2.82 -30.89
CA LYS A 324 -10.14 -3.87 -31.01
C LYS A 324 -9.69 -5.22 -30.46
N TRP A 325 -8.41 -5.55 -30.56
CA TRP A 325 -7.86 -6.74 -29.93
C TRP A 325 -7.94 -6.62 -28.40
N ALA A 326 -7.48 -5.48 -27.86
CA ALA A 326 -7.50 -5.23 -26.43
C ALA A 326 -8.89 -5.16 -25.84
N GLU A 327 -9.87 -4.55 -26.54
CA GLU A 327 -11.27 -4.47 -26.10
C GLU A 327 -11.84 -5.83 -25.75
N LYS A 328 -11.54 -6.87 -26.54
CA LYS A 328 -11.99 -8.24 -26.27
C LYS A 328 -11.41 -8.82 -24.98
N ILE A 329 -10.20 -8.40 -24.62
CA ILE A 329 -9.45 -8.89 -23.45
C ILE A 329 -9.84 -8.08 -22.22
N CYS A 330 -9.61 -6.77 -22.27
CA CYS A 330 -9.73 -5.89 -21.10
C CYS A 330 -11.12 -5.30 -20.90
N GLY A 331 -12.00 -5.36 -21.91
CA GLY A 331 -13.35 -4.82 -21.82
C GLY A 331 -13.45 -3.30 -21.98
N VAL A 332 -12.34 -2.59 -22.11
CA VAL A 332 -12.36 -1.15 -22.39
C VAL A 332 -12.67 -0.95 -23.88
N PRO A 333 -13.68 -0.15 -24.25
CA PRO A 333 -14.04 0.06 -25.65
C PRO A 333 -12.89 0.59 -26.50
N SER A 334 -12.74 0.05 -27.71
CA SER A 334 -11.65 0.39 -28.61
C SER A 334 -11.59 1.88 -28.97
N TYR A 335 -12.72 2.54 -29.07
CA TYR A 335 -12.78 3.99 -29.32
C TYR A 335 -12.29 4.80 -28.10
N THR A 336 -12.47 4.28 -26.90
CA THR A 336 -11.97 4.88 -25.66
C THR A 336 -10.43 4.73 -25.55
N ILE A 337 -9.91 3.56 -25.92
CA ILE A 337 -8.45 3.30 -25.94
C ILE A 337 -7.76 4.24 -26.93
N LYS A 338 -8.44 4.53 -28.02
CA LYS A 338 -7.90 5.38 -29.11
C LYS A 338 -7.99 6.88 -28.79
N ALA A 339 -8.96 7.31 -27.96
CA ALA A 339 -9.19 8.72 -27.64
C ALA A 339 -8.20 9.28 -26.62
#